data_e9f5bc193da871d4bfc7849b9fdea34e
#
_entry.id   e9f5bc193da871d4bfc7849b9fdea34e
#
_cell.length_a   1.000
_cell.length_b   1.000
_cell.length_c   1.000
_cell.angle_alpha   90.00
_cell.angle_beta   90.00
_cell.angle_gamma   90.00
#
_symmetry.space_group_name_H-M   'P 1'
#
loop_
_entity.id
_entity.type
_entity.pdbx_description
1 polymer ?
#
loop_
_entity_poly.entity_id
_entity_poly.type
_entity_poly.pdbx_seq_one_letter_code
_entity_poly.pdbx_strand_id
1 'polypeptide(L)'
;CCYGEEELFVLNLQRQGFFGDLKHGECGYIHDQRITGEGPKGYTFLDPQRAWRRRYSTLLQGNVYPTHGLGTISQYMGMGRGDAVKFVVSVSSPEFGLSQLRERRKPDRDRSQDEKFVCGDMNTSIVKTELGRTIVVQHDNTSPRPYTRGNLLSGSLATFAGYPNRLAVDADNAHPLLDPKEKRDSHAWTYEGERLKKFMETNRHPLFAKLLADAKKVGGHGGMDHVMNYRFLDCVRQGITPDLTVYDAAAWSALLDLSD
;
A
#
# COMPACT_ATOMS: atom_id res chain seq x y z
N CYS A 1 -1.33 6.88 2.44
CA CYS A 1 -0.57 5.71 2.91
C CYS A 1 0.94 5.83 2.72
N CYS A 2 1.47 7.02 2.41
CA CYS A 2 2.90 7.23 2.16
C CYS A 2 3.65 7.83 3.37
N TYR A 3 2.94 8.18 4.44
CA TYR A 3 3.48 8.91 5.58
C TYR A 3 3.43 8.15 6.91
N GLY A 4 3.19 6.85 6.88
CA GLY A 4 3.35 5.97 8.03
C GLY A 4 4.81 5.80 8.43
N GLU A 5 5.07 5.31 9.65
CA GLU A 5 6.42 5.14 10.17
C GLU A 5 7.24 4.19 9.28
N GLU A 6 6.65 3.05 8.89
CA GLU A 6 7.28 2.06 8.04
C GLU A 6 7.52 2.57 6.62
N GLU A 7 6.55 3.28 6.03
CA GLU A 7 6.70 3.80 4.67
C GLU A 7 7.79 4.86 4.60
N LEU A 8 7.81 5.77 5.56
CA LEU A 8 8.84 6.79 5.65
C LEU A 8 10.22 6.20 6.00
N PHE A 9 10.27 5.14 6.83
CA PHE A 9 11.51 4.43 7.11
C PHE A 9 12.10 3.82 5.83
N VAL A 10 11.30 3.08 5.06
CA VAL A 10 11.76 2.50 3.79
C VAL A 10 12.20 3.58 2.79
N LEU A 11 11.43 4.67 2.69
CA LEU A 11 11.79 5.81 1.85
C LEU A 11 13.12 6.44 2.28
N ASN A 12 13.37 6.56 3.58
CA ASN A 12 14.63 7.07 4.12
C ASN A 12 15.82 6.18 3.75
N LEU A 13 15.68 4.87 3.91
CA LEU A 13 16.71 3.91 3.51
C LEU A 13 16.94 3.92 1.99
N GLN A 14 15.87 3.99 1.20
CA GLN A 14 15.95 4.05 -0.26
C GLN A 14 16.74 5.28 -0.73
N ARG A 15 16.46 6.45 -0.16
CA ARG A 15 17.16 7.70 -0.48
C ARG A 15 18.64 7.69 -0.11
N GLN A 16 19.05 6.84 0.82
CA GLN A 16 20.42 6.61 1.21
C GLN A 16 21.13 5.51 0.38
N GLY A 17 20.44 4.93 -0.61
CA GLY A 17 21.01 3.87 -1.46
C GLY A 17 21.06 2.49 -0.82
N PHE A 18 20.42 2.28 0.34
CA PHE A 18 20.44 1.03 1.11
C PHE A 18 20.01 -0.20 0.31
N PHE A 19 19.07 -0.03 -0.60
CA PHE A 19 18.53 -1.13 -1.43
C PHE A 19 19.35 -1.38 -2.70
N GLY A 20 20.31 -0.53 -3.05
CA GLY A 20 20.98 -0.59 -4.34
C GLY A 20 20.03 -0.31 -5.51
N ASP A 21 20.23 -0.99 -6.63
CA ASP A 21 19.37 -0.84 -7.81
C ASP A 21 18.01 -1.48 -7.58
N LEU A 22 16.94 -0.67 -7.66
CA LEU A 22 15.58 -1.16 -7.44
C LEU A 22 15.11 -2.00 -8.62
N LYS A 23 14.52 -3.15 -8.32
CA LYS A 23 14.07 -4.15 -9.30
C LYS A 23 12.56 -4.36 -9.29
N HIS A 24 11.99 -4.47 -8.10
CA HIS A 24 10.62 -4.95 -7.93
C HIS A 24 9.94 -4.33 -6.71
N GLY A 25 8.62 -4.13 -6.81
CA GLY A 25 7.75 -3.77 -5.70
C GLY A 25 6.48 -4.58 -5.69
N GLU A 26 5.94 -4.82 -4.49
CA GLU A 26 4.61 -5.40 -4.34
C GLU A 26 3.78 -4.53 -3.42
N CYS A 27 2.54 -4.29 -3.79
CA CYS A 27 1.62 -3.50 -3.00
C CYS A 27 0.17 -3.90 -3.25
N GLY A 28 -0.73 -3.39 -2.44
CA GLY A 28 -2.14 -3.68 -2.64
C GLY A 28 -3.05 -2.95 -1.65
N TYR A 29 -4.32 -3.19 -1.81
CA TYR A 29 -5.34 -2.94 -0.82
C TYR A 29 -6.14 -4.22 -0.61
N ILE A 30 -5.73 -4.99 0.39
CA ILE A 30 -6.38 -6.23 0.79
C ILE A 30 -7.01 -5.99 2.14
N HIS A 31 -8.33 -5.93 2.18
CA HIS A 31 -9.06 -5.52 3.37
C HIS A 31 -10.49 -6.03 3.32
N ASP A 32 -10.81 -7.09 4.04
CA ASP A 32 -12.19 -7.57 4.12
C ASP A 32 -13.13 -6.45 4.59
N GLN A 33 -13.93 -5.96 3.67
CA GLN A 33 -14.91 -4.90 3.91
C GLN A 33 -16.35 -5.36 3.78
N ARG A 34 -16.57 -6.66 3.66
CA ARG A 34 -17.92 -7.23 3.56
C ARG A 34 -18.74 -6.90 4.80
N ILE A 35 -18.08 -6.90 5.96
CA ILE A 35 -18.67 -6.54 7.25
C ILE A 35 -17.65 -5.71 8.01
N THR A 36 -18.00 -4.46 8.32
CA THR A 36 -17.14 -3.58 9.13
C THR A 36 -17.94 -3.06 10.32
N GLY A 37 -17.33 -3.07 11.52
CA GLY A 37 -17.95 -2.63 12.76
C GLY A 37 -18.45 -3.80 13.61
N GLU A 38 -18.65 -3.52 14.91
CA GLU A 38 -19.12 -4.49 15.89
C GLU A 38 -20.65 -4.42 16.07
N GLY A 39 -21.25 -5.58 16.32
CA GLY A 39 -22.66 -5.72 16.69
C GLY A 39 -23.66 -5.68 15.52
N PRO A 40 -24.97 -5.63 15.83
CA PRO A 40 -26.04 -5.73 14.83
C PRO A 40 -26.12 -4.55 13.85
N LYS A 41 -25.38 -3.48 14.11
CA LYS A 41 -25.25 -2.31 13.23
C LYS A 41 -23.92 -2.27 12.44
N GLY A 42 -23.21 -3.40 12.37
CA GLY A 42 -22.00 -3.48 11.55
C GLY A 42 -22.32 -3.10 10.09
N TYR A 43 -21.53 -2.18 9.54
CA TYR A 43 -21.68 -1.79 8.14
C TYR A 43 -21.38 -2.99 7.25
N THR A 44 -22.20 -3.21 6.26
CA THR A 44 -21.91 -4.17 5.20
C THR A 44 -21.54 -3.41 3.93
N PHE A 45 -20.87 -4.09 3.02
CA PHE A 45 -20.65 -3.57 1.66
C PHE A 45 -21.99 -3.22 0.95
N LEU A 46 -23.08 -3.81 1.43
CA LEU A 46 -24.42 -3.57 0.93
C LEU A 46 -25.08 -2.31 1.53
N ASP A 47 -24.45 -1.66 2.51
CA ASP A 47 -24.97 -0.44 3.13
C ASP A 47 -25.03 0.70 2.11
N PRO A 48 -26.15 1.45 2.01
CA PRO A 48 -26.29 2.62 1.14
C PRO A 48 -25.23 3.69 1.38
N GLN A 49 -24.72 3.85 2.61
CA GLN A 49 -23.65 4.81 2.93
C GLN A 49 -22.30 4.42 2.29
N ARG A 50 -22.15 3.18 1.88
CA ARG A 50 -20.99 2.67 1.14
C ARG A 50 -21.29 2.35 -0.33
N ALA A 51 -22.38 2.92 -0.84
CA ALA A 51 -22.87 2.68 -2.20
C ALA A 51 -21.84 2.96 -3.30
N TRP A 52 -20.88 3.86 -3.06
CA TRP A 52 -19.82 4.14 -4.04
C TRP A 52 -18.97 2.90 -4.35
N ARG A 53 -18.52 2.14 -3.34
CA ARG A 53 -17.76 0.90 -3.55
C ARG A 53 -18.60 -0.17 -4.23
N ARG A 54 -19.84 -0.35 -3.77
CA ARG A 54 -20.81 -1.28 -4.37
C ARG A 54 -21.04 -0.98 -5.85
N ARG A 55 -21.20 0.31 -6.18
CA ARG A 55 -21.37 0.74 -7.56
C ARG A 55 -20.20 0.33 -8.46
N TYR A 56 -18.97 0.54 -8.01
CA TYR A 56 -17.80 0.10 -8.78
C TYR A 56 -17.76 -1.43 -8.96
N SER A 57 -18.17 -2.18 -7.95
CA SER A 57 -18.25 -3.65 -8.05
C SER A 57 -19.29 -4.16 -9.04
N THR A 58 -20.25 -3.32 -9.46
CA THR A 58 -21.23 -3.66 -10.51
C THR A 58 -20.81 -3.18 -11.91
N LEU A 59 -19.75 -2.39 -12.02
CA LEU A 59 -19.36 -1.72 -13.27
C LEU A 59 -18.01 -2.18 -13.80
N LEU A 60 -17.05 -2.47 -12.93
CA LEU A 60 -15.64 -2.69 -13.29
C LEU A 60 -15.16 -4.04 -12.76
N GLN A 61 -14.27 -4.69 -13.50
CA GLN A 61 -13.65 -5.97 -13.12
C GLN A 61 -12.19 -5.81 -12.69
N GLY A 62 -11.72 -4.60 -12.48
CA GLY A 62 -10.33 -4.26 -12.24
C GLY A 62 -9.99 -3.95 -10.78
N ASN A 63 -8.87 -3.29 -10.60
CA ASN A 63 -8.41 -2.77 -9.32
C ASN A 63 -9.10 -1.45 -9.00
N VAL A 64 -10.19 -1.51 -8.26
CA VAL A 64 -11.02 -0.32 -7.96
C VAL A 64 -10.43 0.59 -6.87
N TYR A 65 -9.27 0.26 -6.30
CA TYR A 65 -8.62 1.09 -5.28
C TYR A 65 -7.08 0.97 -5.26
N PRO A 66 -6.40 1.29 -6.39
CA PRO A 66 -4.95 1.06 -6.52
C PRO A 66 -4.09 2.00 -5.69
N THR A 67 -4.58 3.20 -5.39
CA THR A 67 -3.78 4.29 -4.80
C THR A 67 -3.18 3.96 -3.43
N HIS A 68 -3.84 3.09 -2.65
CA HIS A 68 -3.44 2.75 -1.28
C HIS A 68 -2.07 2.05 -1.19
N GLY A 69 -1.78 1.16 -2.11
CA GLY A 69 -0.49 0.48 -2.17
C GLY A 69 0.46 1.13 -3.16
N LEU A 70 -0.04 1.44 -4.37
CA LEU A 70 0.78 1.94 -5.47
C LEU A 70 1.46 3.27 -5.14
N GLY A 71 0.81 4.15 -4.38
CA GLY A 71 1.38 5.43 -3.98
C GLY A 71 2.71 5.29 -3.24
N THR A 72 2.79 4.37 -2.30
CA THR A 72 4.00 4.10 -1.52
C THR A 72 5.14 3.58 -2.39
N ILE A 73 4.89 2.55 -3.21
CA ILE A 73 5.89 1.98 -4.11
C ILE A 73 6.33 2.99 -5.17
N SER A 74 5.40 3.79 -5.67
CA SER A 74 5.70 4.86 -6.62
C SER A 74 6.69 5.89 -6.06
N GLN A 75 6.55 6.26 -4.79
CA GLN A 75 7.52 7.15 -4.12
C GLN A 75 8.90 6.51 -4.00
N TYR A 76 8.97 5.24 -3.61
CA TYR A 76 10.26 4.54 -3.50
C TYR A 76 10.97 4.45 -4.84
N MET A 77 10.22 4.20 -5.91
CA MET A 77 10.77 4.02 -7.26
C MET A 77 10.96 5.32 -8.03
N GLY A 78 10.54 6.47 -7.50
CA GLY A 78 10.63 7.76 -8.18
C GLY A 78 9.73 7.86 -9.41
N MET A 79 8.56 7.23 -9.37
CA MET A 79 7.57 7.32 -10.45
C MET A 79 7.12 8.77 -10.62
N GLY A 80 7.07 9.24 -11.88
CA GLY A 80 6.85 10.64 -12.20
C GLY A 80 8.06 11.55 -11.93
N ARG A 81 9.19 10.99 -11.45
CA ARG A 81 10.44 11.69 -11.09
C ARG A 81 11.67 10.93 -11.62
N GLY A 82 11.63 10.54 -12.89
CA GLY A 82 12.67 9.78 -13.57
C GLY A 82 12.28 8.36 -13.98
N ASP A 83 11.17 7.83 -13.48
CA ASP A 83 10.55 6.59 -13.94
C ASP A 83 9.06 6.83 -14.25
N ALA A 84 8.45 5.98 -15.07
CA ALA A 84 7.04 6.05 -15.46
C ALA A 84 6.47 4.67 -15.76
N VAL A 85 5.13 4.56 -15.75
CA VAL A 85 4.45 3.35 -16.22
C VAL A 85 4.65 3.19 -17.72
N LYS A 86 5.11 2.01 -18.13
CA LYS A 86 5.25 1.63 -19.54
C LYS A 86 4.03 0.87 -20.06
N PHE A 87 3.63 -0.16 -19.33
CA PHE A 87 2.40 -0.90 -19.56
C PHE A 87 1.89 -1.61 -18.31
N VAL A 88 0.65 -2.04 -18.36
CA VAL A 88 -0.03 -2.82 -17.32
C VAL A 88 -0.59 -4.09 -17.94
N VAL A 89 -0.51 -5.19 -17.18
CA VAL A 89 -1.24 -6.44 -17.44
C VAL A 89 -2.05 -6.75 -16.19
N SER A 90 -3.33 -7.03 -16.34
CA SER A 90 -4.23 -7.25 -15.21
C SER A 90 -5.11 -8.49 -15.42
N VAL A 91 -5.38 -9.18 -14.33
CA VAL A 91 -6.30 -10.33 -14.29
C VAL A 91 -7.10 -10.30 -12.99
N SER A 92 -8.36 -10.70 -13.08
CA SER A 92 -9.25 -10.80 -11.92
C SER A 92 -9.73 -12.24 -11.73
N SER A 93 -9.90 -12.64 -10.46
CA SER A 93 -10.58 -13.90 -10.10
C SER A 93 -12.09 -13.80 -10.40
N PRO A 94 -12.83 -14.92 -10.33
CA PRO A 94 -14.30 -14.86 -10.27
C PRO A 94 -14.79 -14.03 -9.08
N GLU A 95 -16.00 -13.48 -9.18
CA GLU A 95 -16.73 -12.84 -8.08
C GLU A 95 -17.57 -13.88 -7.32
N PHE A 96 -17.38 -13.99 -6.02
CA PHE A 96 -18.17 -14.81 -5.11
C PHE A 96 -18.53 -14.06 -3.82
N GLY A 97 -17.65 -13.19 -3.35
CA GLY A 97 -17.69 -12.62 -2.00
C GLY A 97 -18.92 -11.79 -1.73
N LEU A 98 -19.32 -10.89 -2.64
CA LEU A 98 -20.50 -10.04 -2.48
C LEU A 98 -21.79 -10.78 -2.78
N SER A 99 -21.82 -11.63 -3.82
CA SER A 99 -22.99 -12.45 -4.15
C SER A 99 -23.34 -13.40 -3.01
N GLN A 100 -22.36 -14.08 -2.43
CA GLN A 100 -22.58 -14.96 -1.28
C GLN A 100 -22.95 -14.18 -0.01
N LEU A 101 -22.39 -12.99 0.20
CA LEU A 101 -22.78 -12.13 1.32
C LEU A 101 -24.25 -11.76 1.22
N ARG A 102 -24.70 -11.33 0.05
CA ARG A 102 -26.09 -11.00 -0.23
C ARG A 102 -27.03 -12.19 0.04
N GLU A 103 -26.68 -13.38 -0.45
CA GLU A 103 -27.47 -14.58 -0.22
C GLU A 103 -27.60 -14.96 1.27
N ARG A 104 -26.52 -14.81 2.02
CA ARG A 104 -26.54 -15.13 3.47
C ARG A 104 -27.31 -14.12 4.32
N ARG A 105 -27.48 -12.87 3.84
CA ARG A 105 -28.12 -11.79 4.58
C ARG A 105 -29.54 -11.48 4.12
N LYS A 106 -30.25 -12.44 3.65
CA LYS A 106 -31.60 -12.41 3.09
C LYS A 106 -32.81 -11.95 3.95
N PRO A 107 -32.85 -11.08 4.92
CA PRO A 107 -34.15 -10.68 5.45
C PRO A 107 -34.72 -9.41 4.82
N ASP A 108 -33.93 -8.50 4.32
CA ASP A 108 -34.45 -7.24 3.82
C ASP A 108 -34.28 -7.15 2.31
N ARG A 109 -35.37 -7.38 1.58
CA ARG A 109 -35.49 -7.19 0.13
C ARG A 109 -35.33 -5.71 -0.21
N ASP A 110 -34.09 -5.25 -0.23
CA ASP A 110 -33.74 -4.02 -0.91
C ASP A 110 -33.50 -4.32 -2.40
N ARG A 111 -33.77 -3.35 -3.29
CA ARG A 111 -33.51 -3.40 -4.74
C ARG A 111 -32.05 -3.72 -5.08
N SER A 112 -31.15 -3.63 -4.13
CA SER A 112 -29.76 -4.11 -4.24
C SER A 112 -29.65 -5.62 -4.51
N GLN A 113 -30.71 -6.39 -4.33
CA GLN A 113 -30.71 -7.85 -4.55
C GLN A 113 -30.70 -8.23 -6.03
N ASP A 114 -31.06 -7.30 -6.93
CA ASP A 114 -31.11 -7.52 -8.37
C ASP A 114 -29.79 -7.10 -9.07
N GLU A 115 -28.87 -6.47 -8.33
CA GLU A 115 -27.59 -6.05 -8.89
C GLU A 115 -26.68 -7.26 -9.17
N LYS A 116 -26.12 -7.29 -10.37
CA LYS A 116 -25.06 -8.25 -10.72
C LYS A 116 -23.70 -7.65 -10.35
N PHE A 117 -22.97 -8.31 -9.46
CA PHE A 117 -21.57 -7.97 -9.22
C PHE A 117 -20.69 -8.58 -10.30
N VAL A 118 -19.77 -7.79 -10.84
CA VAL A 118 -18.84 -8.19 -11.91
C VAL A 118 -17.37 -8.09 -11.46
N CYS A 119 -17.07 -7.26 -10.44
CA CYS A 119 -15.73 -7.13 -9.92
C CYS A 119 -15.28 -8.44 -9.26
N GLY A 120 -14.23 -9.04 -9.79
CA GLY A 120 -13.64 -10.23 -9.20
C GLY A 120 -13.17 -9.98 -7.76
N ASP A 121 -13.17 -11.02 -6.93
CA ASP A 121 -12.79 -10.90 -5.52
C ASP A 121 -11.34 -10.45 -5.35
N MET A 122 -10.44 -10.99 -6.17
CA MET A 122 -9.04 -10.61 -6.23
C MET A 122 -8.68 -10.10 -7.63
N ASN A 123 -8.19 -8.85 -7.71
CA ASN A 123 -7.50 -8.37 -8.90
C ASN A 123 -5.98 -8.38 -8.64
N THR A 124 -5.20 -8.79 -9.63
CA THR A 124 -3.75 -8.73 -9.65
C THR A 124 -3.31 -8.05 -10.93
N SER A 125 -2.69 -6.88 -10.78
CA SER A 125 -2.11 -6.10 -11.87
C SER A 125 -0.61 -6.12 -11.78
N ILE A 126 0.08 -6.26 -12.92
CA ILE A 126 1.53 -6.14 -13.05
C ILE A 126 1.82 -4.89 -13.86
N VAL A 127 2.49 -3.95 -13.23
CA VAL A 127 2.99 -2.72 -13.87
C VAL A 127 4.44 -2.94 -14.29
N LYS A 128 4.77 -2.66 -15.55
CA LYS A 128 6.14 -2.53 -16.06
C LYS A 128 6.48 -1.05 -16.16
N THR A 129 7.65 -0.66 -15.65
CA THR A 129 8.10 0.73 -15.73
C THR A 129 9.06 0.97 -16.90
N GLU A 130 9.29 2.23 -17.27
CA GLU A 130 10.24 2.60 -18.34
C GLU A 130 11.67 2.21 -18.00
N LEU A 131 12.08 2.29 -16.72
CA LEU A 131 13.38 1.82 -16.26
C LEU A 131 13.47 0.28 -16.12
N GLY A 132 12.44 -0.45 -16.55
CA GLY A 132 12.42 -1.91 -16.56
C GLY A 132 12.06 -2.58 -15.23
N ARG A 133 11.65 -1.83 -14.21
CA ARG A 133 11.18 -2.36 -12.93
C ARG A 133 9.79 -2.98 -13.07
N THR A 134 9.41 -3.80 -12.10
CA THR A 134 8.06 -4.39 -12.04
C THR A 134 7.38 -4.05 -10.72
N ILE A 135 6.06 -3.84 -10.77
CA ILE A 135 5.26 -3.64 -9.56
C ILE A 135 4.05 -4.56 -9.64
N VAL A 136 3.83 -5.39 -8.62
CA VAL A 136 2.58 -6.13 -8.43
C VAL A 136 1.64 -5.29 -7.59
N VAL A 137 0.44 -5.05 -8.10
CA VAL A 137 -0.61 -4.28 -7.40
C VAL A 137 -1.83 -5.15 -7.22
N GLN A 138 -2.21 -5.43 -5.98
CA GLN A 138 -3.35 -6.30 -5.67
C GLN A 138 -4.50 -5.53 -5.03
N HIS A 139 -5.71 -5.96 -5.34
CA HIS A 139 -6.93 -5.45 -4.71
C HIS A 139 -7.85 -6.60 -4.34
N ASP A 140 -8.28 -6.65 -3.08
CA ASP A 140 -9.29 -7.56 -2.57
C ASP A 140 -9.98 -6.93 -1.36
N ASN A 141 -11.29 -6.76 -1.44
CA ASN A 141 -12.08 -6.24 -0.32
C ASN A 141 -13.26 -7.15 0.05
N THR A 142 -13.27 -8.37 -0.45
CA THR A 142 -14.36 -9.32 -0.33
C THR A 142 -13.95 -10.69 0.19
N SER A 143 -12.67 -10.93 0.44
CA SER A 143 -12.18 -12.18 1.03
C SER A 143 -11.92 -12.06 2.54
N PRO A 144 -12.05 -13.15 3.30
CA PRO A 144 -11.76 -13.19 4.74
C PRO A 144 -10.25 -13.19 5.00
N ARG A 145 -9.58 -12.07 4.67
CA ARG A 145 -8.15 -11.89 4.79
C ARG A 145 -7.84 -10.66 5.65
N PRO A 146 -6.89 -10.75 6.60
CA PRO A 146 -6.45 -9.59 7.38
C PRO A 146 -5.96 -8.45 6.49
N TYR A 147 -6.13 -7.23 6.99
CA TYR A 147 -5.67 -6.03 6.31
C TYR A 147 -4.18 -6.09 5.98
N THR A 148 -3.85 -5.80 4.73
CA THR A 148 -2.47 -5.62 4.28
C THR A 148 -2.40 -4.71 3.06
N ARG A 149 -1.31 -3.94 2.97
CA ARG A 149 -0.95 -3.19 1.76
C ARG A 149 0.20 -3.84 1.00
N GLY A 150 0.67 -5.01 1.44
CA GLY A 150 1.84 -5.68 0.90
C GLY A 150 3.12 -4.95 1.27
N ASN A 151 3.38 -3.78 0.67
CA ASN A 151 4.52 -2.90 0.90
C ASN A 151 5.87 -3.64 0.85
N LEU A 152 6.16 -4.30 -0.29
CA LEU A 152 7.44 -4.92 -0.55
C LEU A 152 8.25 -4.06 -1.52
N LEU A 153 9.52 -3.82 -1.18
CA LEU A 153 10.49 -3.18 -2.06
C LEU A 153 11.74 -4.07 -2.15
N SER A 154 12.11 -4.48 -3.36
CA SER A 154 13.28 -5.30 -3.63
C SER A 154 14.30 -4.57 -4.52
N GLY A 155 15.51 -4.49 -4.03
CA GLY A 155 16.67 -3.98 -4.74
C GLY A 155 17.77 -5.03 -4.93
N SER A 156 18.94 -4.59 -5.38
CA SER A 156 20.10 -5.46 -5.57
C SER A 156 20.82 -5.80 -4.24
N LEU A 157 20.67 -4.95 -3.22
CA LEU A 157 21.40 -5.08 -1.95
C LEU A 157 20.51 -5.34 -0.73
N ALA A 158 19.19 -5.16 -0.84
CA ALA A 158 18.25 -5.43 0.24
C ALA A 158 16.83 -5.61 -0.28
N THR A 159 15.98 -6.24 0.55
CA THR A 159 14.54 -6.34 0.34
C THR A 159 13.81 -6.07 1.65
N PHE A 160 12.87 -5.12 1.62
CA PHE A 160 11.92 -4.91 2.69
C PHE A 160 10.58 -5.56 2.33
N ALA A 161 9.92 -6.18 3.31
CA ALA A 161 8.54 -6.65 3.16
C ALA A 161 7.73 -6.24 4.39
N GLY A 162 6.54 -5.67 4.14
CA GLY A 162 5.58 -5.34 5.18
C GLY A 162 4.61 -6.48 5.49
N TYR A 163 3.89 -6.32 6.61
CA TYR A 163 2.78 -7.17 7.04
C TYR A 163 3.11 -8.68 7.21
N PRO A 164 3.99 -9.05 8.17
CA PRO A 164 4.71 -8.18 9.10
C PRO A 164 5.97 -7.58 8.49
N ASN A 165 6.46 -6.49 9.09
CA ASN A 165 7.67 -5.81 8.64
C ASN A 165 8.91 -6.70 8.82
N ARG A 166 9.69 -6.87 7.75
CA ARG A 166 10.90 -7.68 7.70
C ARG A 166 11.88 -7.07 6.70
N LEU A 167 13.17 -7.23 6.94
CA LEU A 167 14.22 -6.70 6.09
C LEU A 167 15.29 -7.78 5.88
N ALA A 168 15.52 -8.16 4.62
CA ALA A 168 16.64 -8.98 4.21
C ALA A 168 17.73 -8.09 3.62
N VAL A 169 18.97 -8.36 3.95
CA VAL A 169 20.14 -7.59 3.53
C VAL A 169 21.17 -8.52 2.92
N ASP A 170 21.64 -8.17 1.72
CA ASP A 170 22.69 -8.90 1.04
C ASP A 170 23.99 -8.92 1.85
N ALA A 171 24.74 -10.01 1.77
CA ALA A 171 26.01 -10.17 2.51
C ALA A 171 27.02 -9.09 2.12
N ASP A 172 27.02 -8.69 0.86
CA ASP A 172 27.97 -7.69 0.32
C ASP A 172 27.49 -6.24 0.51
N ASN A 173 26.34 -6.03 1.13
CA ASN A 173 25.85 -4.68 1.42
C ASN A 173 26.72 -4.04 2.51
N ALA A 174 27.56 -3.12 2.09
CA ALA A 174 28.49 -2.36 2.97
C ALA A 174 27.91 -1.01 3.44
N HIS A 175 26.58 -0.87 3.48
CA HIS A 175 25.95 0.40 3.88
C HIS A 175 26.34 0.79 5.32
N PRO A 176 26.66 2.09 5.61
CA PRO A 176 27.14 2.55 6.92
C PRO A 176 26.19 2.29 8.10
N LEU A 177 24.92 2.04 7.86
CA LEU A 177 23.93 1.70 8.90
C LEU A 177 24.04 0.25 9.38
N LEU A 178 24.84 -0.58 8.72
CA LEU A 178 24.97 -2.01 8.99
C LEU A 178 26.24 -2.30 9.79
N ASP A 179 26.18 -3.28 10.68
CA ASP A 179 27.38 -3.79 11.34
C ASP A 179 28.19 -4.63 10.33
N PRO A 180 29.43 -4.24 9.99
CA PRO A 180 30.25 -4.99 9.03
C PRO A 180 30.67 -6.38 9.53
N LYS A 181 30.54 -6.65 10.84
CA LYS A 181 30.87 -7.97 11.44
C LYS A 181 29.65 -8.90 11.47
N GLU A 182 28.47 -8.38 11.13
CA GLU A 182 27.24 -9.15 11.14
C GLU A 182 27.23 -10.19 10.03
N LYS A 183 27.13 -11.47 10.41
CA LYS A 183 26.91 -12.55 9.46
C LYS A 183 25.43 -12.53 9.01
N ARG A 184 25.22 -12.54 7.70
CA ARG A 184 23.88 -12.53 7.10
C ARG A 184 23.65 -13.86 6.41
N ASP A 185 22.49 -14.45 6.68
CA ASP A 185 22.04 -15.70 6.07
C ASP A 185 21.11 -15.37 4.89
N SER A 186 21.43 -15.88 3.71
CA SER A 186 20.60 -15.69 2.51
C SER A 186 19.25 -16.40 2.56
N HIS A 187 19.04 -17.30 3.52
CA HIS A 187 17.80 -18.03 3.72
C HIS A 187 16.91 -17.45 4.83
N ALA A 188 17.32 -16.35 5.47
CA ALA A 188 16.61 -15.74 6.58
C ALA A 188 16.44 -14.23 6.43
N TRP A 189 15.42 -13.69 7.05
CA TRP A 189 15.30 -12.23 7.21
C TRP A 189 16.38 -11.73 8.17
N THR A 190 17.14 -10.74 7.75
CA THR A 190 18.23 -10.16 8.56
C THR A 190 17.67 -9.45 9.78
N TYR A 191 16.59 -8.71 9.60
CA TYR A 191 15.89 -7.98 10.65
C TYR A 191 14.41 -8.29 10.60
N GLU A 192 13.85 -8.75 11.73
CA GLU A 192 12.44 -8.99 11.96
C GLU A 192 12.11 -8.80 13.45
N GLY A 193 10.83 -8.70 13.81
CA GLY A 193 10.36 -8.55 15.18
C GLY A 193 11.03 -7.37 15.91
N GLU A 194 11.43 -7.57 17.17
CA GLU A 194 12.05 -6.53 18.01
C GLU A 194 13.38 -6.02 17.43
N ARG A 195 14.12 -6.87 16.72
CA ARG A 195 15.37 -6.46 16.08
C ARG A 195 15.13 -5.43 14.98
N LEU A 196 14.13 -5.66 14.11
CA LEU A 196 13.76 -4.66 13.10
C LEU A 196 13.21 -3.40 13.74
N LYS A 197 12.37 -3.52 14.75
CA LYS A 197 11.81 -2.38 15.47
C LYS A 197 12.90 -1.46 16.01
N LYS A 198 13.94 -2.02 16.65
CA LYS A 198 15.09 -1.25 17.13
C LYS A 198 15.85 -0.59 15.99
N PHE A 199 16.04 -1.29 14.87
CA PHE A 199 16.69 -0.76 13.68
C PHE A 199 15.87 0.41 13.07
N MET A 200 14.54 0.29 13.01
CA MET A 200 13.65 1.35 12.58
C MET A 200 13.69 2.58 13.51
N GLU A 201 13.70 2.37 14.81
CA GLU A 201 13.80 3.45 15.80
C GLU A 201 15.09 4.27 15.65
N THR A 202 16.20 3.60 15.37
CA THR A 202 17.51 4.25 15.18
C THR A 202 17.59 4.97 13.83
N ASN A 203 16.91 4.47 12.80
CA ASN A 203 16.99 4.96 11.43
C ASN A 203 15.69 5.63 10.95
N ARG A 204 14.95 6.21 11.88
CA ARG A 204 13.67 6.86 11.60
C ARG A 204 13.82 8.00 10.58
N HIS A 205 12.86 8.14 9.69
CA HIS A 205 12.81 9.29 8.78
C HIS A 205 12.74 10.61 9.59
N PRO A 206 13.53 11.65 9.26
CA PRO A 206 13.59 12.89 10.06
C PRO A 206 12.21 13.55 10.25
N LEU A 207 11.35 13.55 9.24
CA LEU A 207 10.00 14.08 9.34
C LEU A 207 9.17 13.33 10.40
N PHE A 208 9.22 11.99 10.41
CA PHE A 208 8.48 11.20 11.39
C PHE A 208 9.05 11.34 12.79
N ALA A 209 10.37 11.37 12.92
CA ALA A 209 11.05 11.60 14.20
C ALA A 209 10.65 12.95 14.82
N LYS A 210 10.59 14.01 14.01
CA LYS A 210 10.15 15.35 14.43
C LYS A 210 8.72 15.38 14.96
N LEU A 211 7.82 14.62 14.34
CA LEU A 211 6.38 14.67 14.61
C LEU A 211 5.87 13.53 15.48
N LEU A 212 6.73 12.61 15.91
CA LEU A 212 6.35 11.37 16.60
C LEU A 212 5.45 11.59 17.81
N ALA A 213 5.77 12.58 18.65
CA ALA A 213 5.00 12.88 19.87
C ALA A 213 3.58 13.37 19.53
N ASP A 214 3.47 14.25 18.55
CA ASP A 214 2.19 14.81 18.11
C ASP A 214 1.37 13.77 17.34
N ALA A 215 2.01 12.98 16.48
CA ALA A 215 1.37 11.90 15.74
C ALA A 215 0.74 10.86 16.66
N LYS A 216 1.42 10.47 17.74
CA LYS A 216 0.89 9.56 18.76
C LYS A 216 -0.29 10.15 19.53
N LYS A 217 -0.26 11.45 19.80
CA LYS A 217 -1.31 12.16 20.55
C LYS A 217 -2.57 12.40 19.72
N VAL A 218 -2.41 12.81 18.46
CA VAL A 218 -3.52 13.14 17.56
C VAL A 218 -4.19 11.87 17.01
N GLY A 219 -3.42 10.80 16.79
CA GLY A 219 -3.93 9.57 16.20
C GLY A 219 -4.19 9.69 14.70
N GLY A 220 -5.19 8.95 14.20
CA GLY A 220 -5.49 8.86 12.76
C GLY A 220 -4.50 7.94 12.02
N HIS A 221 -4.93 6.70 11.71
CA HIS A 221 -4.10 5.68 11.04
C HIS A 221 -2.69 5.54 11.64
N GLY A 222 -2.60 5.46 12.99
CA GLY A 222 -1.30 5.38 13.68
C GLY A 222 -0.48 6.68 13.66
N GLY A 223 -1.12 7.84 13.39
CA GLY A 223 -0.48 9.16 13.31
C GLY A 223 -0.09 9.58 11.89
N MET A 224 -0.25 8.70 10.90
CA MET A 224 0.06 8.96 9.49
C MET A 224 -0.65 10.19 8.95
N ASP A 225 -1.94 10.36 9.28
CA ASP A 225 -2.75 11.48 8.80
C ASP A 225 -2.20 12.83 9.29
N HIS A 226 -1.74 12.88 10.53
CA HIS A 226 -1.12 14.06 11.11
C HIS A 226 0.19 14.43 10.37
N VAL A 227 1.06 13.45 10.14
CA VAL A 227 2.34 13.64 9.44
C VAL A 227 2.12 14.14 8.02
N MET A 228 1.16 13.54 7.30
CA MET A 228 0.79 13.93 5.93
C MET A 228 0.29 15.37 5.88
N ASN A 229 -0.68 15.73 6.72
CA ASN A 229 -1.26 17.06 6.76
C ASN A 229 -0.21 18.12 7.14
N TYR A 230 0.62 17.84 8.15
CA TYR A 230 1.73 18.71 8.52
C TYR A 230 2.66 18.96 7.33
N ARG A 231 3.09 17.89 6.64
CA ARG A 231 4.03 18.01 5.51
C ARG A 231 3.43 18.80 4.36
N PHE A 232 2.15 18.56 4.04
CA PHE A 232 1.46 19.32 3.00
C PHE A 232 1.40 20.82 3.33
N LEU A 233 0.95 21.18 4.53
CA LEU A 233 0.86 22.56 4.97
C LEU A 233 2.25 23.23 5.05
N ASP A 234 3.27 22.49 5.45
CA ASP A 234 4.64 22.99 5.48
C ASP A 234 5.18 23.29 4.07
N CYS A 235 4.88 22.45 3.09
CA CYS A 235 5.20 22.72 1.69
C CYS A 235 4.49 24.00 1.18
N VAL A 236 3.21 24.13 1.45
CA VAL A 236 2.44 25.33 1.07
C VAL A 236 3.02 26.59 1.70
N ARG A 237 3.33 26.54 3.00
CA ARG A 237 3.92 27.67 3.74
C ARG A 237 5.29 28.09 3.19
N GLN A 238 6.07 27.14 2.74
CA GLN A 238 7.40 27.38 2.19
C GLN A 238 7.39 27.69 0.69
N GLY A 239 6.24 27.60 0.01
CA GLY A 239 6.12 27.80 -1.43
C GLY A 239 6.85 26.73 -2.26
N ILE A 240 7.00 25.50 -1.71
CA ILE A 240 7.63 24.37 -2.40
C ILE A 240 6.60 23.34 -2.85
N THR A 241 6.90 22.62 -3.90
CA THR A 241 6.02 21.56 -4.43
C THR A 241 5.82 20.46 -3.37
N PRO A 242 4.58 20.06 -3.08
CA PRO A 242 4.31 18.92 -2.21
C PRO A 242 4.95 17.62 -2.71
N ASP A 243 5.26 16.73 -1.77
CA ASP A 243 5.88 15.42 -2.10
C ASP A 243 4.97 14.56 -3.00
N LEU A 244 3.66 14.76 -2.87
CA LEU A 244 2.63 14.14 -3.72
C LEU A 244 1.88 15.23 -4.48
N THR A 245 1.78 15.07 -5.78
CA THR A 245 1.15 16.04 -6.69
C THR A 245 -0.14 15.47 -7.29
N VAL A 246 -0.91 16.31 -7.96
CA VAL A 246 -2.08 15.88 -8.73
C VAL A 246 -1.70 14.90 -9.86
N TYR A 247 -0.50 15.00 -10.42
CA TYR A 247 -0.01 14.09 -11.44
C TYR A 247 0.27 12.69 -10.88
N ASP A 248 0.80 12.60 -9.64
CA ASP A 248 0.96 11.33 -8.93
C ASP A 248 -0.41 10.67 -8.71
N ALA A 249 -1.38 11.45 -8.21
CA ALA A 249 -2.74 10.96 -7.97
C ALA A 249 -3.41 10.48 -9.26
N ALA A 250 -3.28 11.22 -10.36
CA ALA A 250 -3.81 10.84 -11.66
C ALA A 250 -3.17 9.55 -12.18
N ALA A 251 -1.83 9.43 -12.12
CA ALA A 251 -1.12 8.24 -12.57
C ALA A 251 -1.51 6.98 -11.76
N TRP A 252 -1.66 7.10 -10.44
CA TRP A 252 -2.09 5.97 -9.60
C TRP A 252 -3.54 5.58 -9.86
N SER A 253 -4.42 6.57 -10.06
CA SER A 253 -5.84 6.34 -10.31
C SER A 253 -6.10 5.74 -11.69
N ALA A 254 -5.26 6.04 -12.69
CA ALA A 254 -5.38 5.48 -14.03
C ALA A 254 -5.30 3.95 -14.05
N LEU A 255 -4.67 3.32 -13.04
CA LEU A 255 -4.64 1.87 -12.94
C LEU A 255 -6.06 1.26 -12.76
N LEU A 256 -7.02 2.02 -12.22
CA LEU A 256 -8.41 1.57 -12.13
C LEU A 256 -8.97 1.24 -13.52
N ASP A 257 -8.85 2.17 -14.47
CA ASP A 257 -9.37 1.98 -15.83
C ASP A 257 -8.49 1.03 -16.66
N LEU A 258 -7.17 1.03 -16.42
CA LEU A 258 -6.23 0.16 -17.14
C LEU A 258 -6.29 -1.31 -16.71
N SER A 259 -6.93 -1.61 -15.61
CA SER A 259 -7.02 -2.95 -15.04
C SER A 259 -8.38 -3.65 -15.29
N ASP A 260 -9.35 -2.94 -15.88
CA ASP A 260 -10.69 -3.44 -16.20
C ASP A 260 -10.75 -4.40 -17.39
#